data_017f4ac4a2a6c7d162e20ed7f963ae6c
#
_entry.id   017f4ac4a2a6c7d162e20ed7f963ae6c
#
_cell.length_a   1.000
_cell.length_b   1.000
_cell.length_c   1.000
_cell.angle_alpha   90.00
_cell.angle_beta   90.00
_cell.angle_gamma   90.00
#
_symmetry.space_group_name_H-M   'P 1'
#
loop_
_entity.id
_entity.type
_entity.pdbx_description
1 polymer ?
#
loop_
_entity_poly.entity_id
_entity_poly.type
_entity_poly.pdbx_seq_one_letter_code
_entity_poly.pdbx_strand_id
1 'polypeptide(L)'
;MISPSPFSVKSLALMELSGLAYTRVHGDPRRTPKGKLPILVDGERVIADSDFIQTYLAQAHGVDLDAQLSPSERAQALALRMLIEEHLYWVLAYSRWVDNPTYTRGAFLAALPALIRPVVFRIVQKQVKSGLHGQGMGRHDRADIYALGERALAALADWLGDRPFVMGAQATKWIQPPLRC
;
A
#
# COMPACT_ATOMS: atom_id res chain seq x y z
N MET A 1 -10.98 -7.48 -11.12
CA MET A 1 -10.46 -8.01 -9.85
C MET A 1 -9.58 -6.94 -9.20
N ILE A 2 -9.78 -6.65 -7.91
CA ILE A 2 -8.98 -5.69 -7.16
C ILE A 2 -7.59 -6.33 -6.88
N SER A 3 -6.52 -5.54 -7.00
CA SER A 3 -5.16 -6.02 -6.72
C SER A 3 -5.04 -6.43 -5.24
N PRO A 4 -4.36 -7.54 -4.92
CA PRO A 4 -4.06 -7.89 -3.53
C PRO A 4 -3.00 -6.98 -2.88
N SER A 5 -2.31 -6.14 -3.67
CA SER A 5 -1.31 -5.19 -3.17
C SER A 5 -1.95 -3.89 -2.69
N PRO A 6 -1.74 -3.46 -1.43
CA PRO A 6 -2.30 -2.21 -0.92
C PRO A 6 -1.77 -0.98 -1.69
N PHE A 7 -0.50 -0.98 -2.10
CA PHE A 7 0.08 0.12 -2.87
C PHE A 7 -0.51 0.24 -4.29
N SER A 8 -0.86 -0.89 -4.92
CA SER A 8 -1.57 -0.86 -6.20
C SER A 8 -3.00 -0.35 -6.03
N VAL A 9 -3.68 -0.71 -4.94
CA VAL A 9 -5.01 -0.18 -4.61
C VAL A 9 -4.94 1.32 -4.36
N LYS A 10 -3.94 1.80 -3.59
CA LYS A 10 -3.68 3.23 -3.37
C LYS A 10 -3.53 3.97 -4.69
N SER A 11 -2.69 3.49 -5.61
CA SER A 11 -2.48 4.16 -6.89
C SER A 11 -3.72 4.18 -7.77
N LEU A 12 -4.51 3.10 -7.78
CA LEU A 12 -5.79 3.09 -8.49
C LEU A 12 -6.76 4.12 -7.91
N ALA A 13 -6.86 4.20 -6.59
CA ALA A 13 -7.70 5.19 -5.93
C ALA A 13 -7.24 6.63 -6.21
N LEU A 14 -5.92 6.88 -6.27
CA LEU A 14 -5.37 8.18 -6.70
C LEU A 14 -5.77 8.52 -8.13
N MET A 15 -5.71 7.56 -9.06
CA MET A 15 -6.13 7.78 -10.46
C MET A 15 -7.64 8.07 -10.54
N GLU A 16 -8.49 7.33 -9.83
CA GLU A 16 -9.93 7.60 -9.80
C GLU A 16 -10.24 9.01 -9.26
N LEU A 17 -9.60 9.42 -8.19
CA LEU A 17 -9.81 10.75 -7.60
C LEU A 17 -9.19 11.89 -8.45
N SER A 18 -8.19 11.58 -9.25
CA SER A 18 -7.59 12.58 -10.15
C SER A 18 -8.54 13.03 -11.26
N GLY A 19 -9.54 12.21 -11.61
CA GLY A 19 -10.41 12.43 -12.76
C GLY A 19 -9.72 12.30 -14.12
N LEU A 20 -8.44 11.91 -14.15
CA LEU A 20 -7.69 11.70 -15.39
C LEU A 20 -8.09 10.37 -16.04
N ALA A 21 -8.18 10.36 -17.37
CA ALA A 21 -8.38 9.13 -18.12
C ALA A 21 -7.13 8.23 -18.02
N TYR A 22 -7.33 6.96 -17.70
CA TYR A 22 -6.24 5.98 -17.62
C TYR A 22 -6.66 4.59 -18.06
N THR A 23 -5.70 3.78 -18.45
CA THR A 23 -5.91 2.37 -18.76
C THR A 23 -5.11 1.51 -17.79
N ARG A 24 -5.79 0.59 -17.13
CA ARG A 24 -5.17 -0.36 -16.22
C ARG A 24 -4.60 -1.54 -17.00
N VAL A 25 -3.30 -1.79 -16.81
CA VAL A 25 -2.60 -2.95 -17.40
C VAL A 25 -2.00 -3.85 -16.33
N HIS A 26 -1.81 -5.10 -16.66
CA HIS A 26 -1.13 -6.05 -15.75
C HIS A 26 0.38 -5.82 -15.82
N GLY A 27 0.99 -5.48 -14.69
CA GLY A 27 2.43 -5.23 -14.60
C GLY A 27 3.22 -6.46 -14.16
N ASP A 28 4.44 -6.60 -14.70
CA ASP A 28 5.45 -7.56 -14.21
C ASP A 28 6.50 -6.78 -13.40
N PRO A 29 6.64 -7.03 -12.07
CA PRO A 29 7.61 -6.31 -11.24
C PRO A 29 9.05 -6.41 -11.77
N ARG A 30 9.41 -7.53 -12.42
CA ARG A 30 10.76 -7.75 -12.96
C ARG A 30 11.13 -6.80 -14.10
N ARG A 31 10.12 -6.17 -14.71
CA ARG A 31 10.27 -5.21 -15.82
C ARG A 31 10.11 -3.76 -15.37
N THR A 32 10.11 -3.51 -14.06
CA THR A 32 9.96 -2.15 -13.52
C THR A 32 11.27 -1.61 -13.00
N PRO A 33 11.50 -0.28 -13.00
CA PRO A 33 12.79 0.32 -12.60
C PRO A 33 13.23 -0.03 -11.18
N LYS A 34 12.27 -0.26 -10.25
CA LYS A 34 12.54 -0.56 -8.84
C LYS A 34 12.20 -2.01 -8.45
N GLY A 35 11.89 -2.88 -9.41
CA GLY A 35 11.47 -4.26 -9.12
C GLY A 35 10.14 -4.36 -8.36
N LYS A 36 9.32 -3.30 -8.36
CA LYS A 36 8.08 -3.18 -7.58
C LYS A 36 6.94 -2.63 -8.42
N LEU A 37 5.72 -2.90 -7.99
CA LEU A 37 4.49 -2.27 -8.48
C LEU A 37 3.85 -1.48 -7.33
N PRO A 38 3.10 -0.41 -7.62
CA PRO A 38 2.66 0.07 -8.93
C PRO A 38 3.70 0.89 -9.69
N ILE A 39 3.47 1.05 -10.99
CA ILE A 39 4.08 2.08 -11.83
C ILE A 39 2.99 2.83 -12.59
N LEU A 40 3.23 4.09 -12.90
CA LEU A 40 2.46 4.89 -13.86
C LEU A 40 3.33 5.12 -15.10
N VAL A 41 2.74 4.94 -16.27
CA VAL A 41 3.37 5.29 -17.55
C VAL A 41 2.58 6.43 -18.17
N ASP A 42 3.25 7.54 -18.44
CA ASP A 42 2.66 8.72 -19.07
C ASP A 42 3.58 9.18 -20.20
N GLY A 43 3.19 8.88 -21.43
CA GLY A 43 4.03 9.01 -22.60
C GLY A 43 5.30 8.16 -22.45
N GLU A 44 6.46 8.81 -22.52
CA GLU A 44 7.77 8.15 -22.34
C GLU A 44 8.22 8.05 -20.87
N ARG A 45 7.47 8.66 -19.94
CA ARG A 45 7.83 8.70 -18.52
C ARG A 45 7.31 7.47 -17.80
N VAL A 46 8.17 6.86 -17.00
CA VAL A 46 7.84 5.75 -16.11
C VAL A 46 8.06 6.19 -14.67
N ILE A 47 6.97 6.35 -13.94
CA ILE A 47 6.98 6.77 -12.54
C ILE A 47 6.73 5.53 -11.66
N ALA A 48 7.73 5.16 -10.87
CA ALA A 48 7.66 3.99 -10.01
C ALA A 48 7.52 4.42 -8.55
N ASP A 49 6.61 3.73 -7.83
CA ASP A 49 6.20 3.97 -6.46
C ASP A 49 5.00 4.91 -6.33
N SER A 50 4.05 4.53 -5.46
CA SER A 50 2.79 5.23 -5.27
C SER A 50 2.94 6.67 -4.77
N ASP A 51 3.99 6.97 -4.03
CA ASP A 51 4.26 8.31 -3.51
C ASP A 51 4.80 9.24 -4.61
N PHE A 52 5.71 8.72 -5.45
CA PHE A 52 6.20 9.47 -6.61
C PHE A 52 5.12 9.65 -7.68
N ILE A 53 4.24 8.66 -7.88
CA ILE A 53 3.08 8.80 -8.76
C ILE A 53 2.24 9.99 -8.33
N GLN A 54 1.94 10.10 -7.05
CA GLN A 54 1.17 11.20 -6.48
C GLN A 54 1.85 12.56 -6.70
N THR A 55 3.15 12.64 -6.39
CA THR A 55 3.93 13.87 -6.62
C THR A 55 3.93 14.25 -8.10
N TYR A 56 4.06 13.28 -8.99
CA TYR A 56 3.99 13.48 -10.42
C TYR A 56 2.63 14.02 -10.88
N LEU A 57 1.53 13.44 -10.39
CA LEU A 57 0.17 13.91 -10.71
C LEU A 57 -0.04 15.38 -10.30
N ALA A 58 0.48 15.77 -9.15
CA ALA A 58 0.41 17.16 -8.71
C ALA A 58 1.23 18.11 -9.61
N GLN A 59 2.45 17.72 -9.98
CA GLN A 59 3.36 18.58 -10.74
C GLN A 59 3.02 18.64 -12.23
N ALA A 60 2.68 17.50 -12.84
CA ALA A 60 2.49 17.41 -14.29
C ALA A 60 1.04 17.67 -14.71
N HIS A 61 0.07 17.34 -13.87
CA HIS A 61 -1.35 17.42 -14.18
C HIS A 61 -2.15 18.35 -13.26
N GLY A 62 -1.49 19.02 -12.30
CA GLY A 62 -2.15 19.95 -11.37
C GLY A 62 -3.09 19.27 -10.37
N VAL A 63 -2.98 17.94 -10.18
CA VAL A 63 -3.85 17.16 -9.30
C VAL A 63 -3.24 17.10 -7.90
N ASP A 64 -3.45 18.12 -7.10
CA ASP A 64 -3.08 18.12 -5.67
C ASP A 64 -4.32 17.86 -4.81
N LEU A 65 -4.51 16.61 -4.39
CA LEU A 65 -5.61 16.19 -3.52
C LEU A 65 -5.50 16.70 -2.07
N ASP A 66 -4.38 17.32 -1.73
CA ASP A 66 -4.14 17.93 -0.41
C ASP A 66 -4.11 19.47 -0.49
N ALA A 67 -4.53 20.06 -1.60
CA ALA A 67 -4.48 21.52 -1.80
C ALA A 67 -5.17 22.31 -0.68
N GLN A 68 -6.23 21.72 -0.10
CA GLN A 68 -7.01 22.32 0.99
C GLN A 68 -6.35 22.21 2.37
N LEU A 69 -5.30 21.39 2.53
CA LEU A 69 -4.67 21.19 3.83
C LEU A 69 -3.66 22.30 4.13
N SER A 70 -3.69 22.82 5.36
CA SER A 70 -2.64 23.68 5.90
C SER A 70 -1.31 22.95 6.01
N PRO A 71 -0.17 23.63 6.17
CA PRO A 71 1.13 22.99 6.37
C PRO A 71 1.15 22.04 7.57
N SER A 72 0.46 22.38 8.67
CA SER A 72 0.38 21.52 9.86
C SER A 72 -0.42 20.24 9.57
N GLU A 73 -1.55 20.35 8.87
CA GLU A 73 -2.36 19.19 8.48
C GLU A 73 -1.62 18.30 7.47
N ARG A 74 -0.86 18.86 6.55
CA ARG A 74 0.01 18.08 5.65
C ARG A 74 1.08 17.30 6.43
N ALA A 75 1.66 17.89 7.47
CA ALA A 75 2.63 17.20 8.33
C ALA A 75 1.97 16.06 9.11
N GLN A 76 0.78 16.27 9.67
CA GLN A 76 -0.01 15.24 10.33
C GLN A 76 -0.40 14.11 9.38
N ALA A 77 -0.86 14.44 8.18
CA ALA A 77 -1.19 13.48 7.13
C ALA A 77 0.03 12.61 6.79
N LEU A 78 1.21 13.22 6.67
CA LEU A 78 2.45 12.49 6.43
C LEU A 78 2.77 11.52 7.58
N ALA A 79 2.65 11.94 8.84
CA ALA A 79 2.89 11.08 10.00
C ALA A 79 1.93 9.88 10.05
N LEU A 80 0.64 10.11 9.80
CA LEU A 80 -0.36 9.02 9.72
C LEU A 80 -0.07 8.05 8.58
N ARG A 81 0.38 8.56 7.44
CA ARG A 81 0.84 7.72 6.34
C ARG A 81 1.99 6.83 6.75
N MET A 82 3.02 7.38 7.38
CA MET A 82 4.16 6.59 7.83
C MET A 82 3.71 5.49 8.80
N LEU A 83 2.75 5.77 9.68
CA LEU A 83 2.16 4.76 10.55
C LEU A 83 1.51 3.62 9.75
N ILE A 84 0.84 3.92 8.65
CA ILE A 84 0.16 2.91 7.82
C ILE A 84 1.17 2.19 6.92
N GLU A 85 1.99 2.93 6.16
CA GLU A 85 2.81 2.37 5.08
C GLU A 85 4.15 1.81 5.58
N GLU A 86 4.70 2.33 6.71
CA GLU A 86 5.99 1.91 7.23
C GLU A 86 5.90 1.10 8.54
N HIS A 87 4.73 1.08 9.18
CA HIS A 87 4.53 0.28 10.39
C HIS A 87 3.47 -0.81 10.18
N LEU A 88 2.19 -0.45 9.94
CA LEU A 88 1.10 -1.41 9.76
C LEU A 88 1.30 -2.31 8.54
N TYR A 89 1.94 -1.82 7.49
CA TYR A 89 2.28 -2.65 6.34
C TYR A 89 3.10 -3.89 6.72
N TRP A 90 4.05 -3.76 7.65
CA TRP A 90 4.88 -4.88 8.06
C TRP A 90 4.12 -5.90 8.92
N VAL A 91 3.18 -5.45 9.75
CA VAL A 91 2.23 -6.33 10.45
C VAL A 91 1.37 -7.09 9.43
N LEU A 92 0.85 -6.40 8.42
CA LEU A 92 0.08 -7.00 7.33
C LEU A 92 0.93 -8.00 6.52
N ALA A 93 2.18 -7.66 6.22
CA ALA A 93 3.10 -8.54 5.52
C ALA A 93 3.38 -9.82 6.34
N TYR A 94 3.59 -9.70 7.64
CA TYR A 94 3.72 -10.84 8.54
C TYR A 94 2.44 -11.70 8.53
N SER A 95 1.29 -11.11 8.77
CA SER A 95 0.00 -11.80 8.77
C SER A 95 -0.25 -12.57 7.47
N ARG A 96 0.02 -11.97 6.33
CA ARG A 96 -0.22 -12.58 5.01
C ARG A 96 0.81 -13.65 4.64
N TRP A 97 2.08 -13.37 4.83
CA TRP A 97 3.15 -14.20 4.27
C TRP A 97 3.72 -15.22 5.27
N VAL A 98 3.56 -14.98 6.57
CA VAL A 98 4.08 -15.87 7.63
C VAL A 98 2.95 -16.64 8.30
N ASP A 99 1.92 -15.94 8.76
CA ASP A 99 0.83 -16.52 9.57
C ASP A 99 -0.25 -17.19 8.69
N ASN A 100 -0.61 -16.57 7.54
CA ASN A 100 -1.64 -17.08 6.62
C ASN A 100 -1.10 -17.36 5.20
N PRO A 101 -0.08 -18.21 5.04
CA PRO A 101 0.60 -18.42 3.76
C PRO A 101 -0.30 -19.06 2.68
N THR A 102 -1.27 -19.88 3.09
CA THR A 102 -2.17 -20.58 2.16
C THR A 102 -3.09 -19.60 1.43
N TYR A 103 -3.71 -18.69 2.17
CA TYR A 103 -4.54 -17.63 1.58
C TYR A 103 -3.72 -16.75 0.63
N THR A 104 -2.54 -16.32 1.09
CA THR A 104 -1.66 -15.43 0.31
C THR A 104 -1.21 -16.07 -0.98
N ARG A 105 -0.86 -17.37 -0.97
CA ARG A 105 -0.51 -18.12 -2.18
C ARG A 105 -1.64 -18.13 -3.20
N GLY A 106 -2.88 -18.33 -2.74
CA GLY A 106 -4.07 -18.28 -3.60
C GLY A 106 -4.30 -16.90 -4.19
N ALA A 107 -4.21 -15.84 -3.38
CA ALA A 107 -4.51 -14.48 -3.80
C ALA A 107 -3.46 -13.89 -4.77
N PHE A 108 -2.16 -14.14 -4.52
CA PHE A 108 -1.09 -13.49 -5.28
C PHE A 108 -0.60 -14.31 -6.49
N LEU A 109 -0.70 -15.64 -6.44
CA LEU A 109 -0.13 -16.51 -7.46
C LEU A 109 -1.19 -17.26 -8.27
N ALA A 110 -2.46 -16.88 -8.16
CA ALA A 110 -3.55 -17.54 -8.88
C ALA A 110 -3.34 -17.58 -10.40
N ALA A 111 -2.73 -16.52 -10.96
CA ALA A 111 -2.46 -16.41 -12.39
C ALA A 111 -1.29 -17.31 -12.89
N LEU A 112 -0.47 -17.86 -11.98
CA LEU A 112 0.63 -18.73 -12.36
C LEU A 112 0.16 -20.19 -12.58
N PRO A 113 0.83 -20.97 -13.44
CA PRO A 113 0.60 -22.41 -13.57
C PRO A 113 0.77 -23.13 -12.22
N ALA A 114 -0.11 -24.09 -11.94
CA ALA A 114 -0.18 -24.76 -10.63
C ALA A 114 1.16 -25.42 -10.20
N LEU A 115 1.89 -25.98 -11.16
CA LEU A 115 3.17 -26.67 -10.91
C LEU A 115 4.27 -25.75 -10.37
N ILE A 116 4.32 -24.50 -10.80
CA ILE A 116 5.38 -23.56 -10.37
C ILE A 116 5.00 -22.72 -9.16
N ARG A 117 3.70 -22.63 -8.82
CA ARG A 117 3.21 -21.83 -7.67
C ARG A 117 3.95 -22.11 -6.36
N PRO A 118 4.17 -23.39 -5.96
CA PRO A 118 4.84 -23.64 -4.68
C PRO A 118 6.28 -23.15 -4.64
N VAL A 119 7.00 -23.26 -5.75
CA VAL A 119 8.39 -22.81 -5.87
C VAL A 119 8.47 -21.29 -5.82
N VAL A 120 7.67 -20.60 -6.65
CA VAL A 120 7.62 -19.15 -6.67
C VAL A 120 7.19 -18.61 -5.30
N PHE A 121 6.19 -19.23 -4.67
CA PHE A 121 5.73 -18.83 -3.34
C PHE A 121 6.85 -18.91 -2.30
N ARG A 122 7.61 -20.01 -2.27
CA ARG A 122 8.74 -20.17 -1.32
C ARG A 122 9.81 -19.09 -1.51
N ILE A 123 10.14 -18.74 -2.77
CA ILE A 123 11.12 -17.70 -3.07
C ILE A 123 10.63 -16.35 -2.55
N VAL A 124 9.40 -15.96 -2.90
CA VAL A 124 8.83 -14.67 -2.46
C VAL A 124 8.67 -14.64 -0.94
N GLN A 125 8.17 -15.71 -0.33
CA GLN A 125 8.03 -15.80 1.12
C GLN A 125 9.37 -15.64 1.84
N LYS A 126 10.45 -16.25 1.31
CA LYS A 126 11.80 -16.09 1.86
C LYS A 126 12.27 -14.63 1.80
N GLN A 127 12.01 -13.96 0.67
CA GLN A 127 12.34 -12.53 0.52
C GLN A 127 11.56 -11.67 1.51
N VAL A 128 10.24 -11.91 1.66
CA VAL A 128 9.41 -11.17 2.62
C VAL A 128 9.87 -11.41 4.06
N LYS A 129 10.17 -12.66 4.45
CA LYS A 129 10.71 -12.98 5.78
C LYS A 129 12.05 -12.28 6.03
N SER A 130 12.93 -12.25 5.03
CA SER A 130 14.21 -11.51 5.13
C SER A 130 13.98 -10.00 5.28
N GLY A 131 13.03 -9.43 4.53
CA GLY A 131 12.65 -8.03 4.66
C GLY A 131 12.07 -7.70 6.03
N LEU A 132 11.14 -8.53 6.54
CA LEU A 132 10.58 -8.42 7.89
C LEU A 132 11.68 -8.44 8.97
N HIS A 133 12.64 -9.35 8.86
CA HIS A 133 13.76 -9.44 9.81
C HIS A 133 14.68 -8.23 9.69
N GLY A 134 15.01 -7.80 8.48
CA GLY A 134 15.86 -6.63 8.23
C GLY A 134 15.27 -5.34 8.75
N GLN A 135 13.96 -5.13 8.54
CA GLN A 135 13.22 -3.96 9.02
C GLN A 135 13.05 -3.98 10.56
N GLY A 136 13.01 -5.16 11.20
CA GLY A 136 12.90 -5.30 12.65
C GLY A 136 11.60 -5.98 13.11
N MET A 137 10.48 -5.80 12.41
CA MET A 137 9.20 -6.40 12.77
C MET A 137 9.29 -7.94 12.91
N GLY A 138 10.02 -8.58 12.03
CA GLY A 138 10.20 -10.05 12.04
C GLY A 138 11.15 -10.56 13.12
N ARG A 139 11.64 -9.71 14.02
CA ARG A 139 12.44 -10.11 15.20
C ARG A 139 11.58 -10.28 16.45
N HIS A 140 10.34 -9.80 16.42
CA HIS A 140 9.36 -9.98 17.47
C HIS A 140 8.65 -11.32 17.33
N ASP A 141 8.10 -11.83 18.43
CA ASP A 141 7.21 -12.95 18.36
C ASP A 141 5.83 -12.58 17.78
N ARG A 142 4.99 -13.61 17.57
CA ARG A 142 3.67 -13.41 16.97
C ARG A 142 2.78 -12.48 17.81
N ALA A 143 2.79 -12.64 19.12
CA ALA A 143 1.93 -11.88 20.03
C ALA A 143 2.33 -10.40 20.02
N ASP A 144 3.62 -10.12 20.10
CA ASP A 144 4.15 -8.76 20.04
C ASP A 144 3.85 -8.06 18.71
N ILE A 145 4.00 -8.77 17.57
CA ILE A 145 3.69 -8.20 16.25
C ILE A 145 2.22 -7.75 16.19
N TYR A 146 1.30 -8.60 16.65
CA TYR A 146 -0.11 -8.23 16.64
C TYR A 146 -0.44 -7.14 17.67
N ALA A 147 0.16 -7.15 18.85
CA ALA A 147 -0.01 -6.08 19.84
C ALA A 147 0.48 -4.72 19.30
N LEU A 148 1.60 -4.69 18.56
CA LEU A 148 2.06 -3.50 17.85
C LEU A 148 1.06 -3.02 16.81
N GLY A 149 0.48 -3.94 16.04
CA GLY A 149 -0.54 -3.66 15.04
C GLY A 149 -1.84 -3.12 15.65
N GLU A 150 -2.33 -3.75 16.71
CA GLU A 150 -3.54 -3.33 17.43
C GLU A 150 -3.42 -1.93 17.99
N ARG A 151 -2.28 -1.58 18.61
CA ARG A 151 -2.03 -0.21 19.10
C ARG A 151 -2.05 0.81 17.97
N ALA A 152 -1.46 0.49 16.83
CA ALA A 152 -1.45 1.39 15.69
C ALA A 152 -2.85 1.56 15.08
N LEU A 153 -3.63 0.47 14.99
CA LEU A 153 -5.02 0.52 14.53
C LEU A 153 -5.92 1.29 15.49
N ALA A 154 -5.76 1.11 16.80
CA ALA A 154 -6.48 1.87 17.81
C ALA A 154 -6.20 3.37 17.69
N ALA A 155 -4.93 3.75 17.56
CA ALA A 155 -4.55 5.16 17.36
C ALA A 155 -5.15 5.75 16.07
N LEU A 156 -5.22 4.98 14.98
CA LEU A 156 -5.88 5.42 13.75
C LEU A 156 -7.40 5.54 13.91
N ALA A 157 -8.03 4.63 14.65
CA ALA A 157 -9.46 4.68 14.96
C ALA A 157 -9.79 5.90 15.81
N ASP A 158 -9.02 6.15 16.87
CA ASP A 158 -9.16 7.33 17.74
C ASP A 158 -8.93 8.63 16.94
N TRP A 159 -7.93 8.65 16.07
CA TRP A 159 -7.70 9.78 15.17
C TRP A 159 -8.87 10.01 14.22
N LEU A 160 -9.38 8.94 13.59
CA LEU A 160 -10.49 9.04 12.64
C LEU A 160 -11.78 9.54 13.32
N GLY A 161 -12.12 8.99 14.48
CA GLY A 161 -13.37 9.29 15.18
C GLY A 161 -14.57 9.12 14.23
N ASP A 162 -15.49 10.07 14.25
CA ASP A 162 -16.68 10.07 13.38
C ASP A 162 -16.44 10.74 12.01
N ARG A 163 -15.22 11.10 11.67
CA ARG A 163 -14.90 11.75 10.40
C ARG A 163 -14.98 10.76 9.23
N PRO A 164 -15.50 11.17 8.06
CA PRO A 164 -15.61 10.30 6.90
C PRO A 164 -14.24 9.97 6.29
N PHE A 165 -13.23 10.82 6.48
CA PHE A 165 -11.86 10.61 6.00
C PHE A 165 -10.84 11.03 7.05
N VAL A 166 -9.64 10.47 6.96
CA VAL A 166 -8.54 10.68 7.92
C VAL A 166 -8.22 12.17 8.15
N MET A 167 -8.33 13.00 7.11
CA MET A 167 -8.05 14.45 7.21
C MET A 167 -9.31 15.32 7.17
N GLY A 168 -10.50 14.80 7.51
CA GLY A 168 -11.71 15.60 7.63
C GLY A 168 -12.86 15.17 6.73
N ALA A 169 -13.57 16.14 6.13
CA ALA A 169 -14.80 15.87 5.37
C ALA A 169 -14.56 15.47 3.91
N GLN A 170 -13.38 15.68 3.38
CA GLN A 170 -13.03 15.37 1.98
C GLN A 170 -11.94 14.32 1.90
N ALA A 171 -12.00 13.49 0.86
CA ALA A 171 -10.92 12.56 0.55
C ALA A 171 -9.66 13.36 0.18
N THR A 172 -8.57 13.06 0.83
CA THR A 172 -7.24 13.55 0.50
C THR A 172 -6.46 12.46 -0.22
N LYS A 173 -5.22 12.73 -0.60
CA LYS A 173 -4.31 11.71 -1.15
C LYS A 173 -4.13 10.46 -0.28
N TRP A 174 -4.58 10.51 0.96
CA TRP A 174 -4.59 9.46 1.97
C TRP A 174 -5.88 8.66 1.92
N ILE A 175 -6.19 8.12 0.75
CA ILE A 175 -7.37 7.32 0.55
C ILE A 175 -7.19 5.99 1.28
N GLN A 176 -7.89 5.84 2.38
CA GLN A 176 -8.31 4.54 2.82
C GLN A 176 -9.67 4.26 2.17
N PRO A 177 -9.83 3.14 1.45
CA PRO A 177 -11.18 2.68 1.16
C PRO A 177 -11.92 2.57 2.49
N PRO A 178 -13.20 2.95 2.56
CA PRO A 178 -13.98 2.79 3.78
C PRO A 178 -13.85 1.34 4.24
N LEU A 179 -13.33 1.14 5.45
CA LEU A 179 -13.44 -0.14 6.12
C LEU A 179 -14.92 -0.32 6.43
N ARG A 180 -15.70 -0.78 5.44
CA ARG A 180 -17.03 -1.30 5.69
C ARG A 180 -16.83 -2.68 6.31
N CYS A 181 -17.13 -2.77 7.59
CA CYS A 181 -17.34 -4.04 8.27
C CYS A 181 -18.49 -4.81 7.62
#